data_f0d31c1733da7af40559d3be1327859c
#
_entry.id   f0d31c1733da7af40559d3be1327859c
#
_cell.length_a   1.000
_cell.length_b   1.000
_cell.length_c   1.000
_cell.angle_alpha   90.00
_cell.angle_beta   90.00
_cell.angle_gamma   90.00
#
_symmetry.space_group_name_H-M   'P 1'
#
loop_
_entity.id
_entity.type
_entity.pdbx_description
1 polymer ?
#
loop_
_entity_poly.entity_id
_entity_poly.type
_entity_poly.pdbx_seq_one_letter_code
_entity_poly.pdbx_strand_id
1 'polypeptide(L)'
;MNKLTLPPPYRVICLAPERSAFADTWAAAKAGEEQGVIFWTERTDRLDFALTLKPDRPRRAAVPVVYVAALAFADALGAFVPPPSPIGFGWPKDILVDGGVVGGLSLAFANSAADEVPAWAALGFDLAVNAESDEPGRTPTRTCVAEEGFEDFSAAAQIEGFSRYFLSWLNRWDAGGLEPIISEWSRRAFAPLDPTITLPEGPATPLGLNEAGDLRIRQNGRERTLSLEAALAGAVVHG
;
A
#
# COMPACT_ATOMS: atom_id res chain seq x y z
N MET A 1 -1.54 27.01 3.43
CA MET A 1 -0.92 25.72 3.76
C MET A 1 -1.51 25.22 5.07
N ASN A 2 -2.35 24.19 5.03
CA ASN A 2 -2.80 23.53 6.26
C ASN A 2 -1.61 22.81 6.88
N LYS A 3 -1.23 23.20 8.10
CA LYS A 3 -0.14 22.55 8.84
C LYS A 3 -0.64 21.19 9.31
N LEU A 4 -0.10 20.11 8.73
CA LEU A 4 -0.42 18.75 9.18
C LEU A 4 0.03 18.54 10.62
N THR A 5 -0.81 17.85 11.41
CA THR A 5 -0.49 17.44 12.77
C THR A 5 0.01 16.01 12.78
N LEU A 6 1.32 15.84 12.63
CA LEU A 6 1.99 14.55 12.57
C LEU A 6 2.58 14.16 13.93
N PRO A 7 2.51 12.89 14.33
CA PRO A 7 3.23 12.42 15.51
C PRO A 7 4.75 12.38 15.22
N PRO A 8 5.63 12.57 16.21
CA PRO A 8 7.04 12.26 16.06
C PRO A 8 7.23 10.78 15.69
N PRO A 9 8.13 10.41 14.77
CA PRO A 9 9.20 11.23 14.16
C PRO A 9 8.84 11.85 12.79
N TYR A 10 7.55 11.91 12.41
CA TYR A 10 7.18 12.33 11.06
C TYR A 10 7.26 13.83 10.85
N ARG A 11 7.71 14.21 9.66
CA ARG A 11 7.62 15.56 9.10
C ARG A 11 7.21 15.51 7.63
N VAL A 12 6.57 16.55 7.12
CA VAL A 12 6.10 16.61 5.74
C VAL A 12 6.90 17.63 4.92
N ILE A 13 7.17 17.27 3.67
CA ILE A 13 7.66 18.15 2.60
C ILE A 13 6.59 18.16 1.51
N CYS A 14 5.96 19.31 1.31
CA CYS A 14 4.99 19.50 0.23
C CYS A 14 5.72 19.68 -1.10
N LEU A 15 5.24 19.01 -2.11
CA LEU A 15 5.75 19.04 -3.47
C LEU A 15 4.78 19.72 -4.43
N ALA A 16 5.30 20.28 -5.50
CA ALA A 16 4.48 20.81 -6.58
C ALA A 16 3.69 19.68 -7.28
N PRO A 17 2.49 19.98 -7.84
CA PRO A 17 1.56 18.97 -8.37
C PRO A 17 2.11 18.06 -9.48
N GLU A 18 3.10 18.53 -10.25
CA GLU A 18 3.73 17.81 -11.36
C GLU A 18 4.81 16.81 -10.91
N ARG A 19 5.19 16.83 -9.63
CA ARG A 19 6.20 15.91 -9.09
C ARG A 19 5.59 14.58 -8.70
N SER A 20 6.44 13.57 -8.52
CA SER A 20 6.07 12.28 -7.96
C SER A 20 6.61 12.16 -6.55
N ALA A 21 5.72 11.99 -5.57
CA ALA A 21 6.12 11.83 -4.18
C ALA A 21 7.04 10.62 -4.00
N PHE A 22 6.74 9.51 -4.68
CA PHE A 22 7.57 8.30 -4.59
C PHE A 22 8.96 8.50 -5.19
N ALA A 23 9.08 9.13 -6.37
CA ALA A 23 10.37 9.39 -7.00
C ALA A 23 11.25 10.32 -6.15
N ASP A 24 10.65 11.36 -5.56
CA ASP A 24 11.36 12.30 -4.67
C ASP A 24 11.79 11.63 -3.36
N THR A 25 10.92 10.81 -2.76
CA THR A 25 11.26 10.01 -1.58
C THR A 25 12.41 9.05 -1.87
N TRP A 26 12.37 8.35 -3.00
CA TRP A 26 13.45 7.45 -3.41
C TRP A 26 14.78 8.18 -3.58
N ALA A 27 14.77 9.35 -4.24
CA ALA A 27 15.97 10.17 -4.44
C ALA A 27 16.52 10.69 -3.11
N ALA A 28 15.65 11.18 -2.22
CA ALA A 28 16.03 11.68 -0.90
C ALA A 28 16.59 10.57 0.00
N ALA A 29 15.95 9.40 0.05
CA ALA A 29 16.41 8.24 0.81
C ALA A 29 17.81 7.77 0.32
N LYS A 30 18.01 7.73 -1.00
CA LYS A 30 19.31 7.42 -1.61
C LYS A 30 20.37 8.46 -1.27
N ALA A 31 20.00 9.73 -1.10
CA ALA A 31 20.89 10.81 -0.68
C ALA A 31 21.20 10.83 0.82
N GLY A 32 20.59 9.92 1.62
CA GLY A 32 20.83 9.80 3.04
C GLY A 32 19.82 10.54 3.94
N GLU A 33 18.66 10.91 3.39
CA GLU A 33 17.58 11.54 4.17
C GLU A 33 17.17 10.63 5.36
N GLU A 34 16.76 11.27 6.45
CA GLU A 34 16.32 10.57 7.65
C GLU A 34 15.00 9.82 7.44
N GLN A 35 14.73 8.82 8.29
CA GLN A 35 13.44 8.15 8.29
C GLN A 35 12.31 9.07 8.77
N GLY A 36 11.08 8.80 8.31
CA GLY A 36 9.90 9.53 8.74
C GLY A 36 9.64 10.82 7.98
N VAL A 37 10.39 11.10 6.92
CA VAL A 37 10.10 12.23 6.03
C VAL A 37 9.02 11.81 5.04
N ILE A 38 7.90 12.50 5.08
CA ILE A 38 6.77 12.33 4.17
C ILE A 38 6.87 13.37 3.07
N PHE A 39 6.98 12.93 1.83
CA PHE A 39 6.84 13.77 0.64
C PHE A 39 5.38 13.67 0.18
N TRP A 40 4.72 14.79 0.01
CA TRP A 40 3.32 14.87 -0.39
C TRP A 40 3.14 15.84 -1.55
N THR A 41 2.54 15.35 -2.63
CA THR A 41 2.18 16.16 -3.80
C THR A 41 0.80 16.76 -3.59
N GLU A 42 0.70 18.11 -3.55
CA GLU A 42 -0.57 18.81 -3.33
C GLU A 42 -1.42 18.81 -4.62
N ARG A 43 -2.16 17.71 -4.84
CA ARG A 43 -3.08 17.51 -5.96
C ARG A 43 -4.51 17.38 -5.47
N THR A 44 -5.48 17.66 -6.35
CA THR A 44 -6.92 17.53 -6.07
C THR A 44 -7.54 16.30 -6.68
N ASP A 45 -6.91 15.73 -7.72
CA ASP A 45 -7.39 14.57 -8.46
C ASP A 45 -6.93 13.25 -7.86
N ARG A 46 -5.82 13.27 -7.11
CA ARG A 46 -5.27 12.07 -6.45
C ARG A 46 -4.50 12.42 -5.18
N LEU A 47 -4.46 11.48 -4.26
CA LEU A 47 -3.54 11.49 -3.14
C LEU A 47 -2.26 10.77 -3.54
N ASP A 48 -1.15 11.50 -3.64
CA ASP A 48 0.19 10.97 -3.91
C ASP A 48 1.12 11.40 -2.78
N PHE A 49 1.51 10.47 -1.91
CA PHE A 49 2.50 10.70 -0.87
C PHE A 49 3.40 9.49 -0.68
N ALA A 50 4.60 9.73 -0.17
CA ALA A 50 5.54 8.66 0.14
C ALA A 50 6.41 9.04 1.33
N LEU A 51 6.99 8.05 2.00
CA LEU A 51 7.82 8.25 3.18
C LEU A 51 9.14 7.48 3.12
N THR A 52 10.16 8.06 3.75
CA THR A 52 11.47 7.43 3.95
C THR A 52 11.43 6.50 5.15
N LEU A 53 12.01 5.31 4.99
CA LEU A 53 12.18 4.32 6.05
C LEU A 53 13.65 3.93 6.17
N LYS A 54 14.07 3.53 7.38
CA LYS A 54 15.34 2.85 7.64
C LYS A 54 15.02 1.48 8.25
N PRO A 55 15.05 0.40 7.45
CA PRO A 55 14.82 -0.95 7.95
C PRO A 55 15.85 -1.35 9.01
N ASP A 56 15.41 -2.10 10.02
CA ASP A 56 16.22 -2.67 11.09
C ASP A 56 16.43 -4.19 10.96
N ARG A 57 15.91 -4.75 9.87
CA ARG A 57 15.90 -6.19 9.59
C ARG A 57 16.32 -6.49 8.16
N PRO A 58 16.79 -7.71 7.85
CA PRO A 58 17.17 -8.11 6.49
C PRO A 58 16.06 -7.84 5.49
N ARG A 59 16.41 -7.52 4.22
CA ARG A 59 15.47 -7.11 3.17
C ARG A 59 14.30 -8.07 3.04
N ARG A 60 14.54 -9.38 3.01
CA ARG A 60 13.47 -10.40 2.95
C ARG A 60 12.44 -10.30 4.09
N ALA A 61 12.89 -9.90 5.28
CA ALA A 61 12.04 -9.71 6.46
C ALA A 61 11.44 -8.30 6.51
N ALA A 62 11.95 -7.33 5.73
CA ALA A 62 11.46 -5.96 5.66
C ALA A 62 10.38 -5.78 4.59
N VAL A 63 10.37 -6.57 3.51
CA VAL A 63 9.39 -6.48 2.42
C VAL A 63 7.94 -6.51 2.91
N PRO A 64 7.54 -7.34 3.92
CA PRO A 64 6.17 -7.36 4.44
C PRO A 64 5.68 -6.06 5.09
N VAL A 65 6.53 -5.02 5.21
CA VAL A 65 6.10 -3.67 5.63
C VAL A 65 4.97 -3.13 4.76
N VAL A 66 4.84 -3.62 3.52
CA VAL A 66 3.72 -3.26 2.63
C VAL A 66 2.36 -3.64 3.21
N TYR A 67 2.25 -4.77 3.92
CA TYR A 67 1.02 -5.19 4.59
C TYR A 67 0.71 -4.32 5.79
N VAL A 68 1.72 -3.98 6.58
CA VAL A 68 1.62 -3.03 7.71
C VAL A 68 1.11 -1.68 7.21
N ALA A 69 1.67 -1.21 6.11
CA ALA A 69 1.31 0.05 5.47
C ALA A 69 -0.11 0.03 4.88
N ALA A 70 -0.51 -1.07 4.22
CA ALA A 70 -1.86 -1.24 3.69
C ALA A 70 -2.92 -1.21 4.82
N LEU A 71 -2.67 -1.91 5.93
CA LEU A 71 -3.56 -1.90 7.10
C LEU A 71 -3.69 -0.49 7.70
N ALA A 72 -2.57 0.20 7.89
CA ALA A 72 -2.56 1.56 8.42
C ALA A 72 -3.30 2.55 7.51
N PHE A 73 -3.10 2.41 6.19
CA PHE A 73 -3.77 3.25 5.20
C PHE A 73 -5.27 3.01 5.18
N ALA A 74 -5.70 1.75 5.21
CA ALA A 74 -7.11 1.38 5.25
C ALA A 74 -7.80 1.83 6.55
N ASP A 75 -7.12 1.73 7.70
CA ASP A 75 -7.67 2.21 8.97
C ASP A 75 -7.86 3.74 8.97
N ALA A 76 -6.94 4.49 8.35
CA ALA A 76 -7.10 5.92 8.17
C ALA A 76 -8.22 6.27 7.19
N LEU A 77 -8.31 5.53 6.06
CA LEU A 77 -9.33 5.73 5.04
C LEU A 77 -10.73 5.42 5.58
N GLY A 78 -10.83 4.46 6.51
CA GLY A 78 -12.08 4.09 7.17
C GLY A 78 -12.79 5.22 7.93
N ALA A 79 -12.08 6.31 8.25
CA ALA A 79 -12.68 7.48 8.86
C ALA A 79 -13.57 8.29 7.90
N PHE A 80 -13.44 8.08 6.59
CA PHE A 80 -14.18 8.81 5.53
C PHE A 80 -15.21 7.94 4.83
N VAL A 81 -15.10 6.62 4.98
CA VAL A 81 -15.92 5.66 4.24
C VAL A 81 -17.37 5.69 4.70
N PRO A 82 -18.36 5.87 3.80
CA PRO A 82 -19.77 5.70 4.16
C PRO A 82 -20.07 4.21 4.42
N PRO A 83 -20.83 3.86 5.47
CA PRO A 83 -21.31 2.49 5.65
C PRO A 83 -22.32 2.12 4.54
N PRO A 84 -22.27 0.89 3.96
CA PRO A 84 -21.49 -0.27 4.35
C PRO A 84 -20.28 -0.60 3.44
N SER A 85 -19.61 0.38 2.87
CA SER A 85 -18.55 0.14 1.87
C SER A 85 -17.28 -0.48 2.48
N PRO A 86 -16.96 -1.75 2.20
CA PRO A 86 -15.78 -2.39 2.76
C PRO A 86 -14.49 -1.90 2.09
N ILE A 87 -13.45 -1.64 2.90
CA ILE A 87 -12.09 -1.43 2.41
C ILE A 87 -11.37 -2.77 2.41
N GLY A 88 -10.86 -3.17 1.25
CA GLY A 88 -10.15 -4.42 1.03
C GLY A 88 -8.79 -4.25 0.40
N PHE A 89 -8.15 -5.37 0.11
CA PHE A 89 -6.81 -5.40 -0.48
C PHE A 89 -6.73 -6.36 -1.66
N GLY A 90 -6.07 -5.93 -2.73
CA GLY A 90 -5.61 -6.75 -3.82
C GLY A 90 -4.11 -7.06 -3.67
N TRP A 91 -3.76 -8.34 -3.70
CA TRP A 91 -2.36 -8.72 -3.61
C TRP A 91 -1.60 -8.34 -4.89
N PRO A 92 -0.38 -7.79 -4.80
CA PRO A 92 0.40 -7.57 -3.58
C PRO A 92 0.21 -6.19 -2.93
N LYS A 93 -0.46 -5.22 -3.58
CA LYS A 93 -0.33 -3.81 -3.22
C LYS A 93 -1.56 -2.94 -3.43
N ASP A 94 -2.65 -3.48 -3.96
CA ASP A 94 -3.82 -2.68 -4.31
C ASP A 94 -4.71 -2.42 -3.10
N ILE A 95 -5.30 -1.22 -3.07
CA ILE A 95 -6.33 -0.80 -2.11
C ILE A 95 -7.65 -0.80 -2.85
N LEU A 96 -8.65 -1.48 -2.27
CA LEU A 96 -9.99 -1.60 -2.84
C LEU A 96 -11.02 -0.95 -1.93
N VAL A 97 -12.04 -0.36 -2.55
CA VAL A 97 -13.28 0.05 -1.89
C VAL A 97 -14.42 -0.60 -2.65
N ASP A 98 -15.30 -1.29 -1.94
CA ASP A 98 -16.41 -2.06 -2.50
C ASP A 98 -16.03 -2.97 -3.70
N GLY A 99 -14.80 -3.50 -3.65
CA GLY A 99 -14.22 -4.37 -4.67
C GLY A 99 -13.57 -3.66 -5.86
N GLY A 100 -13.74 -2.36 -6.01
CA GLY A 100 -13.05 -1.54 -7.01
C GLY A 100 -11.67 -1.07 -6.53
N VAL A 101 -10.67 -1.10 -7.40
CA VAL A 101 -9.32 -0.62 -7.09
C VAL A 101 -9.31 0.90 -7.10
N VAL A 102 -9.09 1.53 -5.94
CA VAL A 102 -8.98 2.98 -5.81
C VAL A 102 -7.53 3.47 -5.83
N GLY A 103 -6.57 2.59 -5.62
CA GLY A 103 -5.16 2.95 -5.57
C GLY A 103 -4.26 1.81 -5.15
N GLY A 104 -3.05 2.14 -4.71
CA GLY A 104 -2.09 1.12 -4.28
C GLY A 104 -0.83 1.66 -3.65
N LEU A 105 0.07 0.74 -3.33
CA LEU A 105 1.34 1.02 -2.69
C LEU A 105 2.52 0.79 -3.64
N SER A 106 3.62 1.46 -3.35
CA SER A 106 4.92 1.24 -4.00
C SER A 106 6.00 1.07 -2.93
N LEU A 107 6.93 0.15 -3.13
CA LEU A 107 8.01 -0.11 -2.18
C LEU A 107 9.32 -0.29 -2.95
N ALA A 108 10.36 0.43 -2.52
CA ALA A 108 11.71 0.25 -3.02
C ALA A 108 12.72 0.26 -1.88
N PHE A 109 13.79 -0.49 -2.03
CA PHE A 109 14.90 -0.58 -1.08
C PHE A 109 16.21 -0.12 -1.71
N ALA A 110 17.17 0.26 -0.85
CA ALA A 110 18.56 0.29 -1.24
C ALA A 110 18.97 -1.08 -1.81
N ASN A 111 19.85 -1.07 -2.80
CA ASN A 111 20.40 -2.32 -3.33
C ASN A 111 21.14 -3.08 -2.22
N SER A 112 20.66 -4.27 -1.92
CA SER A 112 21.19 -5.16 -0.87
C SER A 112 20.88 -6.60 -1.19
N ALA A 113 21.60 -7.56 -0.64
CA ALA A 113 21.22 -8.96 -0.68
C ALA A 113 19.97 -9.22 0.17
N ALA A 114 19.29 -10.34 -0.05
CA ALA A 114 18.06 -10.67 0.70
C ALA A 114 18.30 -10.78 2.22
N ASP A 115 19.50 -11.21 2.62
CA ASP A 115 19.92 -11.38 4.02
C ASP A 115 20.58 -10.14 4.64
N GLU A 116 20.78 -9.07 3.86
CA GLU A 116 21.35 -7.83 4.32
C GLU A 116 20.27 -6.82 4.70
N VAL A 117 20.56 -5.99 5.69
CA VAL A 117 19.70 -4.89 6.10
C VAL A 117 19.87 -3.75 5.10
N PRO A 118 18.82 -3.34 4.37
CA PRO A 118 18.92 -2.23 3.44
C PRO A 118 19.22 -0.91 4.16
N ALA A 119 20.07 -0.07 3.59
CA ALA A 119 20.40 1.23 4.16
C ALA A 119 19.19 2.17 4.25
N TRP A 120 18.20 2.00 3.36
CA TRP A 120 16.95 2.76 3.31
C TRP A 120 15.86 2.00 2.56
N ALA A 121 14.62 2.44 2.77
CA ALA A 121 13.48 2.09 1.91
C ALA A 121 12.62 3.34 1.63
N ALA A 122 11.93 3.34 0.49
CA ALA A 122 10.90 4.30 0.11
C ALA A 122 9.56 3.55 0.01
N LEU A 123 8.55 4.06 0.69
CA LEU A 123 7.19 3.51 0.69
C LEU A 123 6.23 4.59 0.19
N GLY A 124 5.54 4.34 -0.91
CA GLY A 124 4.64 5.28 -1.56
C GLY A 124 3.20 4.81 -1.59
N PHE A 125 2.29 5.77 -1.70
CA PHE A 125 0.85 5.60 -1.80
C PHE A 125 0.31 6.47 -2.91
N ASP A 126 -0.56 5.88 -3.70
CA ASP A 126 -1.28 6.53 -4.77
C ASP A 126 -2.76 6.14 -4.67
N LEU A 127 -3.66 7.12 -4.56
CA LEU A 127 -5.10 6.91 -4.45
C LEU A 127 -5.81 7.88 -5.40
N ALA A 128 -6.66 7.37 -6.29
CA ALA A 128 -7.51 8.19 -7.16
C ALA A 128 -8.60 8.87 -6.33
N VAL A 129 -8.61 10.19 -6.31
CA VAL A 129 -9.63 10.98 -5.60
C VAL A 129 -10.80 11.26 -6.53
N ASN A 130 -10.53 11.65 -7.77
CA ASN A 130 -11.54 11.89 -8.81
C ASN A 130 -11.30 10.95 -10.00
N ALA A 131 -12.34 10.70 -10.78
CA ALA A 131 -12.25 9.90 -11.98
C ALA A 131 -11.25 10.52 -12.98
N GLU A 132 -10.41 9.67 -13.60
CA GLU A 132 -9.47 10.11 -14.64
C GLU A 132 -10.17 10.40 -15.97
N SER A 133 -11.43 9.96 -16.14
CA SER A 133 -12.21 10.11 -17.38
C SER A 133 -13.70 10.14 -17.05
N ASP A 134 -14.44 10.98 -17.77
CA ASP A 134 -15.92 11.04 -17.70
C ASP A 134 -16.60 9.88 -18.46
N GLU A 135 -15.85 8.92 -19.03
CA GLU A 135 -16.39 7.77 -19.77
C GLU A 135 -16.63 6.59 -18.83
N PRO A 136 -17.87 6.26 -18.47
CA PRO A 136 -18.19 5.12 -17.60
C PRO A 136 -17.73 3.80 -18.22
N GLY A 137 -17.14 2.93 -17.40
CA GLY A 137 -16.78 1.56 -17.81
C GLY A 137 -15.47 1.41 -18.59
N ARG A 138 -14.71 2.48 -18.79
CA ARG A 138 -13.40 2.42 -19.46
C ARG A 138 -12.37 1.62 -18.65
N THR A 139 -12.51 1.63 -17.33
CA THR A 139 -11.68 0.86 -16.39
C THR A 139 -12.56 0.10 -15.41
N PRO A 140 -13.21 -1.02 -15.82
CA PRO A 140 -14.28 -1.67 -15.04
C PRO A 140 -13.85 -2.21 -13.67
N THR A 141 -12.54 -2.37 -13.42
CA THR A 141 -11.98 -2.84 -12.14
C THR A 141 -11.42 -1.70 -11.27
N ARG A 142 -11.46 -0.46 -11.76
CA ARG A 142 -10.94 0.71 -11.05
C ARG A 142 -12.07 1.70 -10.76
N THR A 143 -11.94 2.37 -9.62
CA THR A 143 -12.85 3.41 -9.17
C THR A 143 -12.04 4.54 -8.51
N CYS A 144 -12.71 5.53 -7.97
CA CYS A 144 -12.07 6.61 -7.22
C CYS A 144 -12.89 6.94 -5.96
N VAL A 145 -12.26 7.67 -5.07
CA VAL A 145 -12.83 8.07 -3.77
C VAL A 145 -14.17 8.79 -3.95
N ALA A 146 -14.29 9.69 -4.95
CA ALA A 146 -15.52 10.44 -5.21
C ALA A 146 -16.67 9.54 -5.68
N GLU A 147 -16.40 8.54 -6.54
CA GLU A 147 -17.41 7.59 -7.02
C GLU A 147 -17.92 6.66 -5.91
N GLU A 148 -17.06 6.37 -4.92
CA GLU A 148 -17.38 5.55 -3.75
C GLU A 148 -18.08 6.34 -2.61
N GLY A 149 -18.47 7.60 -2.84
CA GLY A 149 -19.26 8.39 -1.93
C GLY A 149 -18.52 9.01 -0.75
N PHE A 150 -17.21 9.23 -0.87
CA PHE A 150 -16.39 9.89 0.15
C PHE A 150 -16.51 11.42 0.04
N GLU A 151 -17.64 11.98 0.45
CA GLU A 151 -17.96 13.39 0.29
C GLU A 151 -16.98 14.33 1.03
N ASP A 152 -16.47 13.89 2.19
CA ASP A 152 -15.60 14.68 3.07
C ASP A 152 -14.13 14.23 3.03
N PHE A 153 -13.68 13.56 1.95
CA PHE A 153 -12.30 13.10 1.87
C PHE A 153 -11.30 14.24 1.94
N SER A 154 -10.33 14.12 2.84
CA SER A 154 -9.24 15.06 3.03
C SER A 154 -7.88 14.36 2.95
N ALA A 155 -7.09 14.69 1.92
CA ALA A 155 -5.73 14.18 1.76
C ALA A 155 -4.85 14.44 2.99
N ALA A 156 -4.95 15.64 3.59
CA ALA A 156 -4.21 15.99 4.79
C ALA A 156 -4.61 15.11 5.99
N ALA A 157 -5.92 14.94 6.24
CA ALA A 157 -6.41 14.11 7.33
C ALA A 157 -6.11 12.61 7.10
N GLN A 158 -6.10 12.14 5.83
CA GLN A 158 -5.66 10.79 5.48
C GLN A 158 -4.18 10.56 5.84
N ILE A 159 -3.28 11.49 5.51
CA ILE A 159 -1.86 11.41 5.85
C ILE A 159 -1.64 11.45 7.37
N GLU A 160 -2.36 12.33 8.08
CA GLU A 160 -2.32 12.39 9.54
C GLU A 160 -2.80 11.11 10.20
N GLY A 161 -3.93 10.56 9.73
CA GLY A 161 -4.47 9.28 10.18
C GLY A 161 -3.50 8.14 9.92
N PHE A 162 -3.03 8.03 8.67
CA PHE A 162 -2.05 7.03 8.27
C PHE A 162 -0.81 7.06 9.17
N SER A 163 -0.24 8.23 9.45
CA SER A 163 0.99 8.34 10.25
C SER A 163 0.82 7.79 11.67
N ARG A 164 -0.36 8.00 12.28
CA ARG A 164 -0.69 7.43 13.61
C ARG A 164 -0.92 5.93 13.56
N TYR A 165 -1.71 5.44 12.60
CA TYR A 165 -1.99 4.02 12.46
C TYR A 165 -0.74 3.24 12.05
N PHE A 166 0.13 3.82 11.22
CA PHE A 166 1.35 3.15 10.79
C PHE A 166 2.30 2.88 11.97
N LEU A 167 2.48 3.82 12.89
CA LEU A 167 3.20 3.59 14.14
C LEU A 167 2.56 2.48 14.98
N SER A 168 1.23 2.48 15.09
CA SER A 168 0.51 1.45 15.84
C SER A 168 0.71 0.05 15.25
N TRP A 169 0.61 -0.08 13.93
CA TRP A 169 0.82 -1.34 13.23
C TRP A 169 2.28 -1.79 13.23
N LEU A 170 3.25 -0.87 13.13
CA LEU A 170 4.68 -1.18 13.29
C LEU A 170 4.96 -1.75 14.68
N ASN A 171 4.45 -1.09 15.73
CA ASN A 171 4.59 -1.58 17.10
C ASN A 171 3.97 -2.98 17.29
N ARG A 172 2.82 -3.23 16.65
CA ARG A 172 2.18 -4.56 16.69
C ARG A 172 3.02 -5.61 15.96
N TRP A 173 3.63 -5.25 14.83
CA TRP A 173 4.55 -6.13 14.11
C TRP A 173 5.80 -6.44 14.91
N ASP A 174 6.40 -5.43 15.54
CA ASP A 174 7.60 -5.62 16.38
C ASP A 174 7.34 -6.48 17.62
N ALA A 175 6.17 -6.32 18.24
CA ALA A 175 5.80 -7.08 19.43
C ALA A 175 5.33 -8.51 19.13
N GLY A 176 4.60 -8.73 18.02
CA GLY A 176 3.90 -9.99 17.72
C GLY A 176 4.42 -10.74 16.49
N GLY A 177 5.45 -10.21 15.82
CA GLY A 177 5.92 -10.78 14.54
C GLY A 177 4.96 -10.54 13.38
N LEU A 178 5.17 -11.24 12.28
CA LEU A 178 4.43 -11.02 11.03
C LEU A 178 3.04 -11.69 11.04
N GLU A 179 2.82 -12.75 11.81
CA GLU A 179 1.58 -13.52 11.80
C GLU A 179 0.33 -12.68 12.08
N PRO A 180 0.25 -11.81 13.12
CA PRO A 180 -0.92 -10.97 13.35
C PRO A 180 -1.21 -9.98 12.20
N ILE A 181 -0.17 -9.55 11.49
CA ILE A 181 -0.27 -8.65 10.33
C ILE A 181 -0.87 -9.40 9.15
N ILE A 182 -0.31 -10.57 8.81
CA ILE A 182 -0.81 -11.43 7.72
C ILE A 182 -2.25 -11.84 7.96
N SER A 183 -2.59 -12.25 9.18
CA SER A 183 -3.94 -12.67 9.55
C SER A 183 -4.96 -11.56 9.31
N GLU A 184 -4.68 -10.35 9.79
CA GLU A 184 -5.59 -9.21 9.61
C GLU A 184 -5.65 -8.74 8.16
N TRP A 185 -4.51 -8.69 7.45
CA TRP A 185 -4.49 -8.34 6.02
C TRP A 185 -5.29 -9.35 5.20
N SER A 186 -5.09 -10.66 5.42
CA SER A 186 -5.80 -11.73 4.70
C SER A 186 -7.30 -11.68 4.95
N ARG A 187 -7.74 -11.36 6.18
CA ARG A 187 -9.15 -11.21 6.51
C ARG A 187 -9.85 -10.14 5.67
N ARG A 188 -9.13 -9.06 5.29
CA ARG A 188 -9.65 -7.99 4.43
C ARG A 188 -9.44 -8.27 2.94
N ALA A 189 -8.34 -8.95 2.56
CA ALA A 189 -7.99 -9.19 1.18
C ALA A 189 -8.82 -10.29 0.51
N PHE A 190 -9.07 -11.37 1.23
CA PHE A 190 -9.74 -12.54 0.69
C PHE A 190 -11.22 -12.63 1.09
N ALA A 191 -11.91 -11.48 1.21
CA ALA A 191 -13.34 -11.43 1.46
C ALA A 191 -14.14 -12.11 0.32
N PRO A 192 -15.32 -12.66 0.58
CA PRO A 192 -15.84 -13.97 0.18
C PRO A 192 -16.42 -14.11 -1.23
N LEU A 193 -16.05 -13.35 -2.21
CA LEU A 193 -16.57 -13.44 -3.57
C LEU A 193 -15.50 -13.93 -4.55
N ASP A 194 -15.23 -15.25 -4.51
CA ASP A 194 -14.42 -16.01 -5.48
C ASP A 194 -13.10 -15.32 -5.87
N PRO A 195 -12.10 -15.33 -4.98
CA PRO A 195 -10.84 -14.65 -5.22
C PRO A 195 -10.06 -15.36 -6.32
N THR A 196 -10.27 -14.97 -7.56
CA THR A 196 -9.47 -15.43 -8.69
C THR A 196 -8.51 -14.31 -9.06
N ILE A 197 -7.21 -14.62 -9.07
CA ILE A 197 -6.20 -13.73 -9.62
C ILE A 197 -5.84 -14.16 -11.03
N THR A 198 -5.63 -13.19 -11.92
CA THR A 198 -5.18 -13.46 -13.28
C THR A 198 -3.65 -13.39 -13.33
N LEU A 199 -3.01 -14.47 -13.77
CA LEU A 199 -1.58 -14.54 -14.01
C LEU A 199 -1.33 -14.70 -15.50
N PRO A 200 -0.10 -14.49 -15.98
CA PRO A 200 0.24 -14.68 -17.41
C PRO A 200 -0.13 -16.08 -17.95
N GLU A 201 -0.06 -17.10 -17.10
CA GLU A 201 -0.40 -18.49 -17.45
C GLU A 201 -1.90 -18.81 -17.24
N GLY A 202 -2.72 -17.82 -16.94
CA GLY A 202 -4.16 -17.97 -16.73
C GLY A 202 -4.61 -17.78 -15.27
N PRO A 203 -5.89 -18.05 -14.99
CA PRO A 203 -6.46 -17.81 -13.68
C PRO A 203 -5.87 -18.71 -12.60
N ALA A 204 -5.76 -18.20 -11.39
CA ALA A 204 -5.28 -18.92 -10.22
C ALA A 204 -6.14 -18.59 -8.99
N THR A 205 -6.33 -19.57 -8.11
CA THR A 205 -7.07 -19.40 -6.87
C THR A 205 -6.10 -19.12 -5.72
N PRO A 206 -6.19 -17.97 -5.03
CA PRO A 206 -5.43 -17.71 -3.81
C PRO A 206 -5.78 -18.70 -2.71
N LEU A 207 -4.76 -19.17 -1.99
CA LEU A 207 -4.88 -20.09 -0.85
C LEU A 207 -4.52 -19.42 0.48
N GLY A 208 -4.09 -18.14 0.44
CA GLY A 208 -3.61 -17.39 1.61
C GLY A 208 -2.13 -17.12 1.56
N LEU A 209 -1.66 -16.36 2.53
CA LEU A 209 -0.23 -16.02 2.68
C LEU A 209 0.50 -17.09 3.49
N ASN A 210 1.78 -17.28 3.18
CA ASN A 210 2.67 -18.09 4.03
C ASN A 210 3.29 -17.22 5.15
N GLU A 211 4.09 -17.82 6.02
CA GLU A 211 4.75 -17.14 7.16
C GLU A 211 5.71 -16.02 6.73
N ALA A 212 6.18 -16.02 5.49
CA ALA A 212 7.02 -14.95 4.93
C ALA A 212 6.21 -13.81 4.26
N GLY A 213 4.89 -13.97 4.14
CA GLY A 213 4.01 -13.03 3.44
C GLY A 213 3.88 -13.27 1.94
N ASP A 214 4.43 -14.36 1.41
CA ASP A 214 4.26 -14.74 0.01
C ASP A 214 2.89 -15.35 -0.23
N LEU A 215 2.32 -15.17 -1.42
CA LEU A 215 1.02 -15.68 -1.76
C LEU A 215 1.08 -17.13 -2.23
N ARG A 216 0.38 -18.02 -1.53
CA ARG A 216 0.12 -19.39 -1.98
C ARG A 216 -1.08 -19.39 -2.92
N ILE A 217 -0.95 -20.07 -4.04
CA ILE A 217 -1.99 -20.19 -5.06
C ILE A 217 -2.16 -21.64 -5.52
N ARG A 218 -3.35 -21.94 -6.06
CA ARG A 218 -3.61 -23.14 -6.84
C ARG A 218 -3.89 -22.78 -8.28
N GLN A 219 -3.10 -23.31 -9.21
CA GLN A 219 -3.24 -23.09 -10.64
C GLN A 219 -3.08 -24.41 -11.38
N ASN A 220 -3.99 -24.74 -12.28
CA ASN A 220 -3.98 -26.01 -13.03
C ASN A 220 -3.84 -27.27 -12.14
N GLY A 221 -4.49 -27.27 -10.97
CA GLY A 221 -4.44 -28.36 -9.99
C GLY A 221 -3.14 -28.46 -9.17
N ARG A 222 -2.19 -27.53 -9.35
CA ARG A 222 -0.92 -27.51 -8.62
C ARG A 222 -0.85 -26.31 -7.68
N GLU A 223 -0.27 -26.53 -6.52
CA GLU A 223 0.04 -25.44 -5.58
C GLU A 223 1.44 -24.88 -5.86
N ARG A 224 1.54 -23.55 -5.81
CA ARG A 224 2.82 -22.83 -5.89
C ARG A 224 2.76 -21.57 -5.04
N THR A 225 3.92 -20.98 -4.80
CA THR A 225 4.07 -19.75 -4.02
C THR A 225 4.58 -18.64 -4.94
N LEU A 226 3.95 -17.47 -4.86
CA LEU A 226 4.37 -16.24 -5.54
C LEU A 226 5.11 -15.37 -4.54
N SER A 227 6.34 -14.99 -4.87
CA SER A 227 7.14 -14.12 -4.01
C SER A 227 6.53 -12.72 -3.94
N LEU A 228 6.32 -12.22 -2.73
CA LEU A 228 5.88 -10.85 -2.49
C LEU A 228 6.84 -9.83 -3.09
N GLU A 229 8.13 -10.02 -2.89
CA GLU A 229 9.17 -9.11 -3.40
C GLU A 229 9.16 -9.06 -4.93
N ALA A 230 9.10 -10.23 -5.60
CA ALA A 230 9.03 -10.30 -7.06
C ALA A 230 7.76 -9.65 -7.61
N ALA A 231 6.63 -9.82 -6.94
CA ALA A 231 5.37 -9.22 -7.34
C ALA A 231 5.37 -7.70 -7.22
N LEU A 232 5.93 -7.16 -6.13
CA LEU A 232 6.09 -5.70 -5.94
C LEU A 232 7.02 -5.08 -6.98
N ALA A 233 8.03 -5.81 -7.43
CA ALA A 233 8.93 -5.38 -8.51
C ALA A 233 8.30 -5.43 -9.91
N GLY A 234 7.03 -5.83 -10.03
CA GLY A 234 6.32 -5.93 -11.32
C GLY A 234 6.60 -7.22 -12.10
N ALA A 235 7.19 -8.24 -11.46
CA ALA A 235 7.41 -9.55 -12.07
C ALA A 235 6.12 -10.39 -12.19
N VAL A 236 5.02 -9.95 -11.57
CA VAL A 236 3.68 -10.52 -11.72
C VAL A 236 2.81 -9.48 -12.40
N VAL A 237 2.42 -9.74 -13.64
CA VAL A 237 1.56 -8.83 -14.41
C VAL A 237 0.12 -9.04 -13.95
N HIS A 238 -0.50 -7.97 -13.48
CA HIS A 238 -1.94 -7.93 -13.28
C HIS A 238 -2.62 -7.73 -14.63
N GLY A 239 -3.50 -8.64 -14.99
CA GLY A 239 -4.39 -8.50 -16.13
C GLY A 239 -5.67 -7.77 -15.74
#